data_cdb90546aba5cb28b5cc47d1b4cc1ba3
#
_entry.id   cdb90546aba5cb28b5cc47d1b4cc1ba3
#
_cell.length_a   1.000
_cell.length_b   1.000
_cell.length_c   1.000
_cell.angle_alpha   90.00
_cell.angle_beta   90.00
_cell.angle_gamma   90.00
#
_symmetry.space_group_name_H-M   'P 1'
#
loop_
_entity.id
_entity.type
_entity.pdbx_description
1 polymer ?
#
loop_
_entity_poly.entity_id
_entity_poly.type
_entity_poly.pdbx_seq_one_letter_code
_entity_poly.pdbx_strand_id
1 'polypeptide(L)'
;LTDKAGNTDYICSDGIVLDGTSPVITGIEDGKIYCEAQTVTVDEKYVNTITVNGTEVTLDENNSFTLAPADGEQRIVVTDKAGNTAEMTVTVNDGHTYGEWVSNGDGTHTRQCTVDGCNGLETKDCFGGKATCAEKAVCEVCGKAYGELDPKNHTDLKHIPAKAATEDAEGNIEYWYCSGCNKYYRGKDG
;
A
#
# COMPACT_ATOMS: atom_id res chain seq x y z
N LEU A 1 -44.50 -26.92 -39.25
CA LEU A 1 -45.85 -27.30 -38.82
C LEU A 1 -46.72 -27.59 -40.07
N THR A 2 -47.33 -28.75 -40.13
CA THR A 2 -48.26 -29.10 -41.19
C THR A 2 -49.65 -29.31 -40.60
N ASP A 3 -50.68 -28.64 -41.14
CA ASP A 3 -52.05 -28.79 -40.68
C ASP A 3 -52.70 -30.05 -41.31
N LYS A 4 -53.91 -30.40 -40.85
CA LYS A 4 -54.63 -31.58 -41.38
C LYS A 4 -55.09 -31.43 -42.86
N ALA A 5 -55.01 -30.26 -43.45
CA ALA A 5 -55.29 -29.98 -44.85
C ALA A 5 -54.06 -30.00 -45.70
N GLY A 6 -52.89 -30.28 -45.16
CA GLY A 6 -51.62 -30.37 -45.89
C GLY A 6 -50.86 -29.04 -46.06
N ASN A 7 -51.34 -27.94 -45.46
CA ASN A 7 -50.61 -26.66 -45.49
C ASN A 7 -49.40 -26.74 -44.57
N THR A 8 -48.25 -26.24 -45.04
CA THR A 8 -47.00 -26.27 -44.31
C THR A 8 -46.60 -24.82 -44.01
N ASP A 9 -46.32 -24.52 -42.76
CA ASP A 9 -45.72 -23.27 -42.32
C ASP A 9 -44.41 -23.54 -41.61
N TYR A 10 -43.44 -22.64 -41.77
CA TYR A 10 -42.12 -22.73 -41.19
C TYR A 10 -41.98 -21.68 -40.10
N ILE A 11 -41.70 -22.13 -38.89
CA ILE A 11 -41.28 -21.24 -37.83
C ILE A 11 -39.75 -21.18 -37.89
N CYS A 12 -39.20 -20.06 -38.32
CA CYS A 12 -37.78 -19.78 -38.18
C CYS A 12 -37.54 -19.31 -36.78
N SER A 13 -36.72 -19.99 -35.98
CA SER A 13 -36.18 -19.41 -34.76
C SER A 13 -35.00 -18.49 -35.12
N ASP A 14 -34.83 -17.41 -34.40
CA ASP A 14 -33.70 -16.46 -34.54
C ASP A 14 -32.39 -17.11 -34.06
N GLY A 15 -32.06 -18.28 -34.51
CA GLY A 15 -30.86 -19.03 -34.17
C GLY A 15 -30.87 -19.58 -32.74
N ILE A 16 -30.50 -20.84 -32.61
CA ILE A 16 -30.21 -21.44 -31.27
C ILE A 16 -28.70 -21.36 -31.09
N VAL A 17 -28.27 -20.61 -30.08
CA VAL A 17 -26.87 -20.62 -29.62
C VAL A 17 -26.75 -21.84 -28.68
N LEU A 18 -26.01 -22.84 -29.07
CA LEU A 18 -25.59 -23.94 -28.20
C LEU A 18 -24.27 -23.55 -27.59
N ASP A 19 -24.32 -23.03 -26.38
CA ASP A 19 -23.15 -22.64 -25.59
C ASP A 19 -23.15 -23.41 -24.28
N GLY A 20 -22.09 -24.16 -24.02
CA GLY A 20 -21.84 -24.89 -22.77
C GLY A 20 -20.64 -24.36 -21.99
N THR A 21 -20.13 -23.19 -22.36
CA THR A 21 -18.97 -22.57 -21.72
C THR A 21 -19.45 -21.54 -20.69
N SER A 22 -18.97 -21.63 -19.46
CA SER A 22 -19.27 -20.62 -18.43
C SER A 22 -18.46 -19.35 -18.66
N PRO A 23 -19.01 -18.17 -18.34
CA PRO A 23 -18.27 -16.91 -18.30
C PRO A 23 -17.01 -17.00 -17.45
N VAL A 24 -15.99 -16.17 -17.75
CA VAL A 24 -14.77 -16.08 -16.94
C VAL A 24 -14.70 -14.70 -16.30
N ILE A 25 -14.56 -14.67 -14.97
CA ILE A 25 -14.39 -13.46 -14.19
C ILE A 25 -12.90 -13.28 -13.90
N THR A 26 -12.35 -12.09 -14.17
CA THR A 26 -10.94 -11.75 -13.96
C THR A 26 -10.82 -10.40 -13.25
N GLY A 27 -9.58 -10.04 -12.81
CA GLY A 27 -9.31 -8.82 -12.06
C GLY A 27 -9.45 -9.00 -10.56
N ILE A 28 -10.06 -10.06 -10.09
CA ILE A 28 -10.21 -10.45 -8.68
C ILE A 28 -9.93 -11.94 -8.51
N GLU A 29 -9.66 -12.34 -7.27
CA GLU A 29 -9.47 -13.75 -6.86
C GLU A 29 -10.55 -14.14 -5.86
N ASP A 30 -11.16 -15.31 -6.03
CA ASP A 30 -12.23 -15.80 -5.16
C ASP A 30 -11.75 -15.96 -3.71
N GLY A 31 -12.56 -15.51 -2.76
CA GLY A 31 -12.26 -15.51 -1.32
C GLY A 31 -11.28 -14.45 -0.85
N LYS A 32 -10.77 -13.58 -1.73
CA LYS A 32 -9.76 -12.56 -1.37
C LYS A 32 -10.36 -11.31 -0.75
N ILE A 33 -9.55 -10.68 0.14
CA ILE A 33 -9.86 -9.38 0.75
C ILE A 33 -9.03 -8.29 0.10
N TYR A 34 -9.69 -7.23 -0.35
CA TYR A 34 -9.10 -6.01 -0.91
C TYR A 34 -9.37 -4.82 0.01
N CYS A 35 -8.50 -3.83 0.00
CA CYS A 35 -8.65 -2.60 0.78
C CYS A 35 -8.89 -1.36 -0.10
N GLU A 36 -9.21 -1.58 -1.35
CA GLU A 36 -9.54 -0.54 -2.34
C GLU A 36 -10.44 -1.12 -3.42
N ALA A 37 -11.14 -0.25 -4.15
CA ALA A 37 -11.99 -0.66 -5.25
C ALA A 37 -11.23 -1.49 -6.28
N GLN A 38 -11.87 -2.53 -6.83
CA GLN A 38 -11.29 -3.42 -7.82
C GLN A 38 -11.99 -3.25 -9.17
N THR A 39 -11.22 -3.40 -10.25
CA THR A 39 -11.79 -3.54 -11.60
C THR A 39 -12.02 -5.01 -11.89
N VAL A 40 -13.28 -5.38 -12.10
CA VAL A 40 -13.68 -6.73 -12.46
C VAL A 40 -13.95 -6.77 -13.96
N THR A 41 -13.34 -7.70 -14.67
CA THR A 41 -13.53 -7.90 -16.11
C THR A 41 -14.19 -9.24 -16.37
N VAL A 42 -15.13 -9.26 -17.32
CA VAL A 42 -15.87 -10.44 -17.72
C VAL A 42 -15.49 -10.83 -19.15
N ASP A 43 -14.88 -12.01 -19.31
CA ASP A 43 -14.61 -12.59 -20.62
C ASP A 43 -15.79 -13.50 -21.01
N GLU A 44 -16.78 -12.89 -21.63
CA GLU A 44 -17.98 -13.51 -22.17
C GLU A 44 -18.57 -12.62 -23.26
N LYS A 45 -18.85 -13.23 -24.43
CA LYS A 45 -19.41 -12.50 -25.58
C LYS A 45 -20.92 -12.24 -25.46
N TYR A 46 -21.64 -13.18 -24.87
CA TYR A 46 -23.10 -13.18 -24.82
C TYR A 46 -23.60 -13.06 -23.37
N VAL A 47 -23.08 -12.09 -22.63
CA VAL A 47 -23.55 -11.80 -21.27
C VAL A 47 -25.05 -11.54 -21.26
N ASN A 48 -25.77 -12.15 -20.35
CA ASN A 48 -27.18 -11.91 -20.06
C ASN A 48 -27.34 -10.99 -18.86
N THR A 49 -26.81 -11.40 -17.69
CA THR A 49 -26.91 -10.61 -16.46
C THR A 49 -25.61 -10.68 -15.67
N ILE A 50 -25.31 -9.60 -14.96
CA ILE A 50 -24.26 -9.55 -13.95
C ILE A 50 -24.86 -8.94 -12.71
N THR A 51 -24.66 -9.59 -11.57
CA THR A 51 -25.13 -9.08 -10.29
C THR A 51 -24.03 -9.07 -9.25
N VAL A 52 -24.08 -8.05 -8.38
CA VAL A 52 -23.30 -7.97 -7.13
C VAL A 52 -24.30 -7.98 -5.98
N ASN A 53 -24.23 -8.99 -5.14
CA ASN A 53 -25.22 -9.22 -4.05
C ASN A 53 -26.68 -9.18 -4.53
N GLY A 54 -26.94 -9.71 -5.73
CA GLY A 54 -28.26 -9.73 -6.35
C GLY A 54 -28.69 -8.40 -7.00
N THR A 55 -27.90 -7.35 -6.92
CA THR A 55 -28.14 -6.09 -7.62
C THR A 55 -27.45 -6.10 -8.96
N GLU A 56 -28.20 -5.83 -10.04
CA GLU A 56 -27.66 -5.82 -11.40
C GLU A 56 -26.66 -4.68 -11.61
N VAL A 57 -25.54 -4.99 -12.29
CA VAL A 57 -24.52 -4.03 -12.69
C VAL A 57 -24.32 -4.09 -14.21
N THR A 58 -23.83 -3.00 -14.79
CA THR A 58 -23.57 -2.87 -16.22
C THR A 58 -22.07 -2.87 -16.49
N LEU A 59 -21.67 -3.51 -17.60
CA LEU A 59 -20.31 -3.45 -18.12
C LEU A 59 -20.07 -2.16 -18.91
N ASP A 60 -18.83 -1.70 -18.83
CA ASP A 60 -18.31 -0.64 -19.71
C ASP A 60 -17.91 -1.21 -21.09
N GLU A 61 -17.34 -0.36 -21.94
CA GLU A 61 -16.87 -0.73 -23.28
C GLU A 61 -15.72 -1.76 -23.30
N ASN A 62 -15.04 -1.97 -22.15
CA ASN A 62 -13.97 -2.93 -21.96
C ASN A 62 -14.45 -4.24 -21.29
N ASN A 63 -15.76 -4.47 -21.25
CA ASN A 63 -16.39 -5.57 -20.54
C ASN A 63 -16.04 -5.60 -19.03
N SER A 64 -15.92 -4.44 -18.40
CA SER A 64 -15.51 -4.29 -17.02
C SER A 64 -16.50 -3.47 -16.20
N PHE A 65 -16.44 -3.62 -14.89
CA PHE A 65 -17.11 -2.73 -13.93
C PHE A 65 -16.24 -2.55 -12.69
N THR A 66 -16.49 -1.46 -11.96
CA THR A 66 -15.80 -1.20 -10.69
C THR A 66 -16.58 -1.81 -9.54
N LEU A 67 -15.92 -2.70 -8.79
CA LEU A 67 -16.40 -3.23 -7.53
C LEU A 67 -15.95 -2.29 -6.40
N ALA A 68 -16.87 -1.47 -5.91
CA ALA A 68 -16.61 -0.51 -4.86
C ALA A 68 -16.56 -1.19 -3.47
N PRO A 69 -15.90 -0.55 -2.48
CA PRO A 69 -15.97 -0.98 -1.09
C PRO A 69 -17.42 -1.08 -0.58
N ALA A 70 -17.68 -2.14 0.21
CA ALA A 70 -18.96 -2.36 0.87
C ALA A 70 -18.76 -3.22 2.11
N ASP A 71 -19.73 -3.17 3.04
CA ASP A 71 -19.70 -3.97 4.24
C ASP A 71 -19.90 -5.47 3.92
N GLY A 72 -18.98 -6.29 4.39
CA GLY A 72 -19.01 -7.74 4.27
C GLY A 72 -18.64 -8.28 2.90
N GLU A 73 -18.99 -9.54 2.68
CA GLU A 73 -18.71 -10.25 1.44
C GLU A 73 -19.57 -9.76 0.28
N GLN A 74 -18.98 -9.62 -0.88
CA GLN A 74 -19.64 -9.28 -2.13
C GLN A 74 -19.61 -10.48 -3.06
N ARG A 75 -20.78 -11.00 -3.38
CA ARG A 75 -20.98 -12.13 -4.28
C ARG A 75 -21.30 -11.61 -5.68
N ILE A 76 -20.39 -11.90 -6.62
CA ILE A 76 -20.52 -11.58 -8.04
C ILE A 76 -21.05 -12.80 -8.75
N VAL A 77 -22.11 -12.66 -9.54
CA VAL A 77 -22.66 -13.72 -10.38
C VAL A 77 -22.83 -13.20 -11.79
N VAL A 78 -22.21 -13.89 -12.73
CA VAL A 78 -22.33 -13.62 -14.18
C VAL A 78 -23.10 -14.76 -14.82
N THR A 79 -24.12 -14.45 -15.61
CA THR A 79 -24.91 -15.41 -16.39
C THR A 79 -24.85 -15.04 -17.85
N ASP A 80 -24.58 -15.99 -18.73
CA ASP A 80 -24.67 -15.81 -20.18
C ASP A 80 -26.09 -16.03 -20.73
N LYS A 81 -26.29 -15.82 -22.02
CA LYS A 81 -27.59 -16.01 -22.68
C LYS A 81 -27.99 -17.48 -22.83
N ALA A 82 -27.06 -18.43 -22.70
CA ALA A 82 -27.33 -19.87 -22.71
C ALA A 82 -27.71 -20.39 -21.31
N GLY A 83 -27.51 -19.59 -20.26
CA GLY A 83 -27.83 -19.94 -18.87
C GLY A 83 -26.62 -20.50 -18.09
N ASN A 84 -25.40 -20.51 -18.67
CA ASN A 84 -24.21 -20.87 -17.92
C ASN A 84 -23.84 -19.74 -16.96
N THR A 85 -23.26 -20.08 -15.79
CA THR A 85 -22.96 -19.14 -14.72
C THR A 85 -21.51 -19.25 -14.26
N ALA A 86 -20.94 -18.11 -13.86
CA ALA A 86 -19.71 -18.01 -13.06
C ALA A 86 -19.99 -17.20 -11.79
N GLU A 87 -19.31 -17.54 -10.71
CA GLU A 87 -19.49 -16.90 -9.43
C GLU A 87 -18.15 -16.70 -8.74
N MET A 88 -17.99 -15.55 -8.08
CA MET A 88 -16.88 -15.23 -7.16
C MET A 88 -17.40 -14.48 -5.95
N THR A 89 -16.77 -14.69 -4.82
CA THR A 89 -17.05 -13.98 -3.56
C THR A 89 -15.78 -13.31 -3.06
N VAL A 90 -15.81 -12.00 -2.82
CA VAL A 90 -14.68 -11.23 -2.29
C VAL A 90 -15.15 -10.24 -1.24
N THR A 91 -14.22 -9.71 -0.45
CA THR A 91 -14.47 -8.56 0.44
C THR A 91 -13.65 -7.37 -0.06
N VAL A 92 -14.29 -6.20 -0.19
CA VAL A 92 -13.62 -4.94 -0.56
C VAL A 92 -13.88 -3.91 0.53
N ASN A 93 -12.87 -3.64 1.35
CA ASN A 93 -12.91 -2.68 2.44
C ASN A 93 -12.67 -1.24 1.94
N ASP A 94 -13.15 -0.25 2.69
CA ASP A 94 -12.90 1.16 2.44
C ASP A 94 -11.56 1.59 3.08
N GLY A 95 -10.47 1.35 2.35
CA GLY A 95 -9.12 1.73 2.75
C GLY A 95 -8.38 0.73 3.65
N HIS A 96 -7.19 1.15 4.08
CA HIS A 96 -6.27 0.34 4.87
C HIS A 96 -6.33 0.69 6.34
N THR A 97 -6.35 -0.32 7.21
CA THR A 97 -6.06 -0.18 8.63
C THR A 97 -4.60 -0.52 8.86
N TYR A 98 -3.77 0.51 9.09
CA TYR A 98 -2.33 0.31 9.24
C TYR A 98 -1.93 0.03 10.69
N GLY A 99 -0.94 -0.84 10.85
CA GLY A 99 -0.25 -1.10 12.10
C GLY A 99 0.82 -0.04 12.43
N GLU A 100 1.72 -0.40 13.35
CA GLU A 100 2.81 0.46 13.80
C GLU A 100 3.88 0.67 12.71
N TRP A 101 4.55 1.83 12.79
CA TRP A 101 5.66 2.15 11.92
C TRP A 101 6.93 1.39 12.31
N VAL A 102 7.54 0.72 11.35
CA VAL A 102 8.79 -0.03 11.51
C VAL A 102 9.88 0.60 10.66
N SER A 103 11.05 0.87 11.26
CA SER A 103 12.20 1.40 10.52
C SER A 103 12.77 0.39 9.53
N ASN A 104 13.06 0.85 8.32
CA ASN A 104 13.74 0.04 7.29
C ASN A 104 15.27 0.07 7.42
N GLY A 105 15.83 0.96 8.27
CA GLY A 105 17.26 1.12 8.47
C GLY A 105 17.99 1.98 7.43
N ASP A 106 17.31 2.41 6.40
CA ASP A 106 17.83 3.21 5.27
C ASP A 106 17.44 4.70 5.33
N GLY A 107 16.84 5.14 6.43
CA GLY A 107 16.30 6.50 6.59
C GLY A 107 14.82 6.58 6.29
N THR A 108 14.15 5.45 6.03
CA THR A 108 12.72 5.36 5.86
C THR A 108 12.08 4.47 6.94
N HIS A 109 10.76 4.55 7.04
CA HIS A 109 9.95 3.64 7.85
C HIS A 109 8.72 3.20 7.07
N THR A 110 8.26 1.97 7.32
CA THR A 110 7.12 1.35 6.65
C THR A 110 6.11 0.88 7.68
N ARG A 111 4.83 0.96 7.36
CA ARG A 111 3.75 0.28 8.08
C ARG A 111 2.94 -0.58 7.12
N GLN A 112 2.46 -1.70 7.64
CA GLN A 112 1.67 -2.66 6.89
C GLN A 112 0.20 -2.60 7.29
N CYS A 113 -0.70 -2.83 6.34
CA CYS A 113 -2.11 -3.04 6.64
C CYS A 113 -2.30 -4.27 7.52
N THR A 114 -3.13 -4.14 8.55
CA THR A 114 -3.45 -5.21 9.52
C THR A 114 -4.69 -6.00 9.14
N VAL A 115 -5.37 -5.62 8.05
CA VAL A 115 -6.51 -6.37 7.52
C VAL A 115 -6.00 -7.67 6.92
N ASP A 116 -6.54 -8.80 7.37
CA ASP A 116 -6.15 -10.13 6.88
C ASP A 116 -6.37 -10.23 5.36
N GLY A 117 -5.38 -10.80 4.65
CA GLY A 117 -5.40 -10.91 3.19
C GLY A 117 -5.06 -9.62 2.42
N CYS A 118 -4.95 -8.46 3.09
CA CYS A 118 -4.54 -7.20 2.49
C CYS A 118 -3.03 -6.99 2.62
N ASN A 119 -2.34 -6.76 1.52
CA ASN A 119 -0.88 -6.54 1.48
C ASN A 119 -0.49 -5.06 1.33
N GLY A 120 -1.37 -4.13 1.72
CA GLY A 120 -1.12 -2.69 1.63
C GLY A 120 0.07 -2.27 2.49
N LEU A 121 1.00 -1.53 1.89
CA LEU A 121 2.18 -0.97 2.56
C LEU A 121 2.19 0.55 2.38
N GLU A 122 2.56 1.27 3.43
CA GLU A 122 2.85 2.69 3.35
C GLU A 122 4.28 2.94 3.83
N THR A 123 5.10 3.58 2.99
CA THR A 123 6.49 3.93 3.29
C THR A 123 6.68 5.44 3.25
N LYS A 124 7.38 5.98 4.25
CA LYS A 124 7.71 7.42 4.36
C LYS A 124 9.14 7.60 4.81
N ASP A 125 9.71 8.77 4.52
CA ASP A 125 11.02 9.19 5.02
C ASP A 125 10.97 9.43 6.53
N CYS A 126 12.05 9.08 7.22
CA CYS A 126 12.25 9.44 8.61
C CYS A 126 12.44 10.97 8.74
N PHE A 127 11.86 11.55 9.78
CA PHE A 127 11.97 12.98 10.05
C PHE A 127 12.02 13.28 11.56
N GLY A 128 12.32 14.54 11.89
CA GLY A 128 12.43 15.01 13.25
C GLY A 128 13.76 14.67 13.92
N GLY A 129 13.88 15.05 15.19
CA GLY A 129 15.13 14.93 15.93
C GLY A 129 16.24 15.82 15.38
N LYS A 130 17.39 15.79 16.04
CA LYS A 130 18.61 16.48 15.59
C LYS A 130 19.81 15.55 15.77
N ALA A 131 20.59 15.37 14.71
CA ALA A 131 21.88 14.71 14.81
C ALA A 131 22.87 15.56 15.59
N THR A 132 23.78 14.90 16.28
CA THR A 132 24.92 15.52 16.94
C THR A 132 26.24 15.02 16.35
N CYS A 133 27.36 15.51 16.84
CA CYS A 133 28.67 15.00 16.45
C CYS A 133 28.93 13.55 16.91
N ALA A 134 28.08 12.99 17.78
CA ALA A 134 28.21 11.67 18.36
C ALA A 134 27.00 10.76 18.10
N GLU A 135 25.82 11.33 17.89
CA GLU A 135 24.57 10.59 17.75
C GLU A 135 23.80 11.05 16.52
N LYS A 136 23.21 10.09 15.79
CA LYS A 136 22.31 10.36 14.67
C LYS A 136 20.99 10.94 15.15
N ALA A 137 20.26 11.63 14.27
CA ALA A 137 18.89 12.05 14.56
C ALA A 137 18.01 10.83 14.85
N VAL A 138 17.04 10.99 15.74
CA VAL A 138 16.04 9.96 16.05
C VAL A 138 14.72 10.33 15.40
N CYS A 139 14.16 9.47 14.61
CA CYS A 139 12.89 9.67 13.94
C CYS A 139 11.75 9.79 14.97
N GLU A 140 10.95 10.83 14.87
CA GLU A 140 9.83 11.09 15.80
C GLU A 140 8.68 10.09 15.64
N VAL A 141 8.63 9.36 14.52
CA VAL A 141 7.58 8.40 14.22
C VAL A 141 7.97 6.98 14.64
N CYS A 142 9.08 6.44 14.10
CA CYS A 142 9.48 5.06 14.38
C CYS A 142 10.48 4.92 15.54
N GLY A 143 10.97 6.03 16.12
CA GLY A 143 11.88 6.05 17.27
C GLY A 143 13.29 5.52 16.99
N LYS A 144 13.69 5.34 15.73
CA LYS A 144 14.99 4.81 15.33
C LYS A 144 15.92 5.91 14.83
N ALA A 145 17.22 5.72 15.05
CA ALA A 145 18.25 6.61 14.54
C ALA A 145 18.33 6.54 13.01
N TYR A 146 18.50 7.68 12.35
CA TYR A 146 18.59 7.81 10.91
C TYR A 146 19.52 8.94 10.46
N GLY A 147 19.83 8.98 9.16
CA GLY A 147 20.69 10.01 8.58
C GLY A 147 22.16 9.91 9.01
N GLU A 148 22.89 11.02 8.89
CA GLU A 148 24.30 11.12 9.24
C GLU A 148 24.49 11.91 10.54
N LEU A 149 25.67 11.80 11.16
CA LEU A 149 26.05 12.65 12.30
C LEU A 149 26.21 14.10 11.83
N ASP A 150 25.87 15.05 12.69
CA ASP A 150 26.17 16.47 12.46
C ASP A 150 27.50 16.82 13.16
N PRO A 151 28.62 16.91 12.42
CA PRO A 151 29.92 17.17 13.00
C PRO A 151 30.06 18.56 13.63
N LYS A 152 29.11 19.46 13.38
CA LYS A 152 29.09 20.81 13.93
C LYS A 152 28.18 20.98 15.13
N ASN A 153 27.28 20.04 15.38
CA ASN A 153 26.38 20.08 16.52
C ASN A 153 26.99 19.37 17.73
N HIS A 154 27.77 20.12 18.50
CA HIS A 154 28.42 19.61 19.71
C HIS A 154 27.54 19.85 20.95
N THR A 155 27.17 18.79 21.66
CA THR A 155 26.27 18.87 22.82
C THR A 155 26.99 19.13 24.14
N ASP A 156 28.26 18.69 24.28
CA ASP A 156 29.04 18.73 25.53
C ASP A 156 30.39 19.42 25.33
N LEU A 157 30.36 20.65 24.82
CA LEU A 157 31.55 21.46 24.69
C LEU A 157 31.98 22.02 26.06
N LYS A 158 33.14 21.57 26.55
CA LYS A 158 33.78 22.06 27.74
C LYS A 158 34.84 23.12 27.38
N HIS A 159 34.69 24.32 27.88
CA HIS A 159 35.67 25.39 27.73
C HIS A 159 36.86 25.19 28.66
N ILE A 160 38.07 25.23 28.14
CA ILE A 160 39.32 25.19 28.88
C ILE A 160 40.05 26.50 28.61
N PRO A 161 40.12 27.41 29.60
CA PRO A 161 40.79 28.70 29.44
C PRO A 161 42.30 28.54 29.25
N ALA A 162 42.92 29.54 28.60
CA ALA A 162 44.36 29.61 28.49
C ALA A 162 45.03 29.66 29.87
N LYS A 163 46.11 28.90 30.00
CA LYS A 163 46.95 28.91 31.20
C LYS A 163 48.40 29.17 30.80
N ALA A 164 49.05 30.15 31.42
CA ALA A 164 50.46 30.39 31.20
C ALA A 164 51.33 29.23 31.75
N ALA A 165 52.41 28.90 31.07
CA ALA A 165 53.41 27.99 31.57
C ALA A 165 54.14 28.57 32.79
N THR A 166 54.54 27.77 33.75
CA THR A 166 55.39 28.10 34.89
C THR A 166 56.64 27.24 34.85
N GLU A 167 57.58 27.48 35.75
CA GLU A 167 58.83 26.67 35.85
C GLU A 167 58.52 25.19 36.12
N ASP A 168 57.41 24.89 36.84
CA ASP A 168 57.04 23.56 37.30
C ASP A 168 55.88 22.94 36.56
N ALA A 169 55.20 23.67 35.60
CA ALA A 169 54.03 23.15 34.93
C ALA A 169 53.88 23.75 33.51
N GLU A 170 53.44 22.88 32.57
CA GLU A 170 53.10 23.27 31.22
C GLU A 170 51.83 24.18 31.18
N GLY A 171 51.82 25.12 30.27
CA GLY A 171 50.68 25.95 29.96
C GLY A 171 49.84 25.36 28.83
N ASN A 172 48.69 25.94 28.57
CA ASN A 172 47.84 25.63 27.41
C ASN A 172 47.28 26.91 26.80
N ILE A 173 47.02 26.86 25.49
CA ILE A 173 46.16 27.86 24.84
C ILE A 173 44.70 27.61 25.23
N GLU A 174 43.83 28.60 25.05
CA GLU A 174 42.39 28.44 25.16
C GLU A 174 41.86 27.43 24.11
N TYR A 175 41.03 26.54 24.57
CA TYR A 175 40.38 25.56 23.66
C TYR A 175 39.06 25.06 24.23
N TRP A 176 38.28 24.41 23.37
CA TRP A 176 37.06 23.68 23.73
C TRP A 176 37.26 22.20 23.44
N TYR A 177 36.80 21.37 24.36
CA TYR A 177 36.83 19.93 24.21
C TYR A 177 35.40 19.38 24.18
N CYS A 178 35.08 18.60 23.14
CA CYS A 178 33.80 17.89 23.03
C CYS A 178 33.97 16.43 23.48
N SER A 179 33.31 16.04 24.56
CA SER A 179 33.36 14.64 25.04
C SER A 179 32.60 13.67 24.11
N GLY A 180 31.58 14.15 23.40
CA GLY A 180 30.81 13.34 22.47
C GLY A 180 31.62 12.82 21.28
N CYS A 181 32.37 13.69 20.60
CA CYS A 181 33.20 13.29 19.45
C CYS A 181 34.71 13.16 19.78
N ASN A 182 35.10 13.43 21.03
CA ASN A 182 36.49 13.37 21.54
C ASN A 182 37.48 14.24 20.74
N LYS A 183 37.05 15.49 20.42
CA LYS A 183 37.85 16.43 19.63
C LYS A 183 38.05 17.76 20.34
N TYR A 184 39.14 18.47 19.98
CA TYR A 184 39.52 19.76 20.49
C TYR A 184 39.33 20.84 19.44
N TYR A 185 38.80 22.00 19.84
CA TYR A 185 38.46 23.11 18.97
C TYR A 185 39.04 24.42 19.50
N ARG A 186 39.37 25.35 18.58
CA ARG A 186 39.84 26.70 18.95
C ARG A 186 38.72 27.71 19.19
N GLY A 187 37.47 27.33 18.96
CA GLY A 187 36.28 28.14 19.15
C GLY A 187 35.11 27.29 19.63
N LYS A 188 34.06 27.92 20.13
CA LYS A 188 32.86 27.26 20.62
C LYS A 188 31.97 26.68 19.50
N ASP A 189 32.23 27.06 18.27
CA ASP A 189 31.44 26.62 17.13
C ASP A 189 32.14 25.49 16.30
N GLY A 190 33.30 25.02 16.76
CA GLY A 190 34.03 23.87 16.16
C GLY A 190 35.00 24.25 15.05
#